data_e126eeadbee1ace2b67c79764b08afd3
#
_entry.id   e126eeadbee1ace2b67c79764b08afd3
#
_cell.length_a   1.000
_cell.length_b   1.000
_cell.length_c   1.000
_cell.angle_alpha   90.00
_cell.angle_beta   90.00
_cell.angle_gamma   90.00
#
_symmetry.space_group_name_H-M   'P 1'
#
loop_
_entity.id
_entity.type
_entity.pdbx_description
1 polymer ?
#
loop_
_entity_poly.entity_id
_entity_poly.type
_entity_poly.pdbx_seq_one_letter_code
_entity_poly.pdbx_strand_id
1 'polypeptide(L)'
;MNIINTSFKKIYSLLILIFSFFLILINTTHSEEKIGSIVSLNQEVYAVNTDGEKRLLDLYDEIFLLDEVLTNKLSTATVQYNDNSTVIIKK
;
A
#
# COMPACT_ATOMS: atom_id res chain seq x y z
N MET A 1 5.92 -27.81 -43.90
CA MET A 1 4.82 -27.45 -42.99
C MET A 1 5.16 -27.66 -41.53
N ASN A 2 5.85 -28.74 -41.21
CA ASN A 2 6.23 -29.01 -39.80
C ASN A 2 7.17 -27.95 -39.18
N ILE A 3 7.96 -27.26 -40.00
CA ILE A 3 8.88 -26.24 -39.54
C ILE A 3 8.13 -25.00 -39.00
N ILE A 4 7.01 -24.63 -39.64
CA ILE A 4 6.19 -23.48 -39.23
C ILE A 4 5.52 -23.77 -37.88
N ASN A 5 4.99 -24.99 -37.68
CA ASN A 5 4.36 -25.40 -36.45
C ASN A 5 5.36 -25.41 -35.26
N THR A 6 6.60 -25.79 -35.52
CA THR A 6 7.66 -25.79 -34.52
C THR A 6 8.03 -24.36 -34.09
N SER A 7 8.07 -23.43 -35.04
CA SER A 7 8.31 -22.01 -34.75
C SER A 7 7.19 -21.39 -33.90
N PHE A 8 5.95 -21.69 -34.22
CA PHE A 8 4.80 -21.24 -33.44
C PHE A 8 4.81 -21.76 -32.01
N LYS A 9 5.14 -23.04 -31.82
CA LYS A 9 5.25 -23.60 -30.47
C LYS A 9 6.34 -22.94 -29.64
N LYS A 10 7.47 -22.59 -30.22
CA LYS A 10 8.55 -21.88 -29.56
C LYS A 10 8.13 -20.45 -29.16
N ILE A 11 7.41 -19.77 -30.04
CA ILE A 11 6.90 -18.41 -29.77
C ILE A 11 5.89 -18.43 -28.63
N TYR A 12 4.95 -19.39 -28.63
CA TYR A 12 3.98 -19.52 -27.55
C TYR A 12 4.66 -19.83 -26.21
N SER A 13 5.62 -20.72 -26.18
CA SER A 13 6.36 -21.06 -24.97
C SER A 13 7.10 -19.83 -24.41
N LEU A 14 7.71 -19.02 -25.26
CA LEU A 14 8.38 -17.81 -24.87
C LEU A 14 7.42 -16.76 -24.32
N LEU A 15 6.27 -16.58 -24.97
CA LEU A 15 5.22 -15.65 -24.52
C LEU A 15 4.65 -16.04 -23.15
N ILE A 16 4.42 -17.31 -22.91
CA ILE A 16 3.94 -17.83 -21.63
C ILE A 16 4.97 -17.57 -20.53
N LEU A 17 6.25 -17.76 -20.82
CA LEU A 17 7.32 -17.47 -19.86
C LEU A 17 7.39 -15.99 -19.50
N ILE A 18 7.31 -15.10 -20.47
CA ILE A 18 7.32 -13.64 -20.26
C ILE A 18 6.09 -13.21 -19.46
N PHE A 19 4.93 -13.72 -19.79
CA PHE A 19 3.67 -13.42 -19.10
C PHE A 19 3.71 -13.90 -17.65
N SER A 20 4.22 -15.09 -17.39
CA SER A 20 4.39 -15.66 -16.06
C SER A 20 5.36 -14.83 -15.22
N PHE A 21 6.47 -14.40 -15.80
CA PHE A 21 7.44 -13.52 -15.13
C PHE A 21 6.82 -12.17 -14.77
N PHE A 22 6.01 -11.60 -15.65
CA PHE A 22 5.31 -10.34 -15.43
C PHE A 22 4.29 -10.45 -14.30
N LEU A 23 3.56 -11.57 -14.21
CA LEU A 23 2.63 -11.84 -13.12
C LEU A 23 3.34 -11.95 -11.76
N ILE A 24 4.52 -12.55 -11.73
CA ILE A 24 5.33 -12.63 -10.51
C ILE A 24 5.75 -11.24 -10.04
N LEU A 25 6.14 -10.35 -10.95
CA LEU A 25 6.50 -8.97 -10.62
C LEU A 25 5.32 -8.18 -10.06
N ILE A 26 4.11 -8.38 -10.57
CA ILE A 26 2.90 -7.74 -10.04
C ILE A 26 2.60 -8.24 -8.62
N ASN A 27 2.81 -9.52 -8.34
CA ASN A 27 2.55 -10.11 -7.03
C ASN A 27 3.56 -9.70 -5.96
N THR A 28 4.70 -9.12 -6.33
CA THR A 28 5.69 -8.62 -5.38
C THR A 28 5.43 -7.18 -4.93
N THR A 29 4.40 -6.51 -5.44
CA THR A 29 3.98 -5.23 -4.89
C THR A 29 3.44 -5.46 -3.49
N HIS A 30 4.11 -4.88 -2.50
CA HIS A 30 3.75 -5.04 -1.09
C HIS A 30 2.37 -4.46 -0.81
N SER A 31 1.44 -5.30 -0.33
CA SER A 31 0.29 -4.80 0.39
C SER A 31 0.77 -4.36 1.77
N GLU A 32 0.67 -3.07 2.08
CA GLU A 32 1.01 -2.57 3.40
C GLU A 32 0.07 -3.17 4.45
N GLU A 33 0.63 -3.55 5.59
CA GLU A 33 -0.14 -4.13 6.68
C GLU A 33 -0.92 -3.03 7.41
N LYS A 34 -2.24 -3.15 7.46
CA LYS A 34 -3.10 -2.25 8.21
C LYS A 34 -2.95 -2.53 9.70
N ILE A 35 -2.57 -1.51 10.48
CA ILE A 35 -2.39 -1.61 11.93
C ILE A 35 -3.46 -0.85 12.72
N GLY A 36 -4.22 0.02 12.10
CA GLY A 36 -5.24 0.80 12.77
C GLY A 36 -6.01 1.70 11.82
N SER A 37 -6.81 2.58 12.39
CA SER A 37 -7.59 3.56 11.65
C SER A 37 -7.75 4.86 12.44
N ILE A 38 -8.06 5.94 11.75
CA ILE A 38 -8.36 7.24 12.35
C ILE A 38 -9.80 7.23 12.88
N VAL A 39 -9.97 7.40 14.17
CA VAL A 39 -11.31 7.43 14.80
C VAL A 39 -11.73 8.83 15.25
N SER A 40 -10.81 9.78 15.29
CA SER A 40 -11.09 11.19 15.56
C SER A 40 -10.07 12.04 14.81
N LEU A 41 -10.52 13.14 14.25
CA LEU A 41 -9.68 14.01 13.45
C LEU A 41 -10.10 15.45 13.64
N ASN A 42 -9.13 16.31 13.96
CA ASN A 42 -9.31 17.75 14.06
C ASN A 42 -8.23 18.46 13.25
N GLN A 43 -8.64 19.22 12.26
CA GLN A 43 -7.75 19.89 11.31
C GLN A 43 -7.00 18.89 10.41
N GLU A 44 -6.08 19.39 9.62
CA GLU A 44 -5.34 18.57 8.65
C GLU A 44 -4.25 17.75 9.32
N VAL A 45 -4.29 16.45 9.10
CA VAL A 45 -3.30 15.48 9.54
C VAL A 45 -2.87 14.64 8.34
N TYR A 46 -1.59 14.36 8.25
CA TYR A 46 -0.99 13.63 7.13
C TYR A 46 -0.34 12.34 7.62
N ALA A 47 -0.27 11.36 6.75
CA ALA A 47 0.56 10.17 6.95
C ALA A 47 1.62 10.11 5.86
N VAL A 48 2.84 9.74 6.25
CA VAL A 48 3.96 9.53 5.34
C VAL A 48 4.38 8.08 5.43
N ASN A 49 4.39 7.39 4.29
CA ASN A 49 4.82 5.99 4.24
C ASN A 49 6.34 5.88 4.14
N THR A 50 6.84 4.65 4.08
CA THR A 50 8.28 4.37 3.99
C THR A 50 8.92 4.87 2.70
N ASP A 51 8.13 5.05 1.65
CA ASP A 51 8.59 5.61 0.37
C ASP A 51 8.64 7.14 0.38
N GLY A 52 8.22 7.77 1.47
CA GLY A 52 8.16 9.22 1.58
C GLY A 52 6.92 9.84 0.98
N GLU A 53 5.94 9.04 0.57
CA GLU A 53 4.68 9.54 0.03
C GLU A 53 3.79 10.06 1.15
N LYS A 54 3.32 11.30 1.00
CA LYS A 54 2.48 11.99 1.97
C LYS A 54 1.04 11.98 1.50
N ARG A 55 0.13 11.57 2.39
CA ARG A 55 -1.30 11.59 2.10
C ARG A 55 -2.07 12.32 3.19
N LEU A 56 -3.09 13.08 2.81
CA LEU A 56 -4.02 13.71 3.74
C LEU A 56 -4.95 12.64 4.30
N LEU A 57 -5.09 12.62 5.63
CA LEU A 57 -5.94 11.65 6.31
C LEU A 57 -7.34 12.20 6.51
N ASP A 58 -8.33 11.34 6.31
CA ASP A 58 -9.73 11.56 6.63
C ASP A 58 -10.15 10.68 7.81
N LEU A 59 -11.32 10.98 8.36
CA LEU A 59 -11.92 10.15 9.40
C LEU A 59 -12.13 8.72 8.89
N TYR A 60 -11.74 7.73 9.69
CA TYR A 60 -11.78 6.29 9.40
C TYR A 60 -10.78 5.82 8.34
N ASP A 61 -9.86 6.67 7.90
CA ASP A 61 -8.77 6.23 7.04
C ASP A 61 -7.87 5.22 7.74
N GLU A 62 -7.33 4.31 6.94
CA GLU A 62 -6.46 3.24 7.42
C GLU A 62 -5.05 3.76 7.69
N ILE A 63 -4.47 3.29 8.79
CA ILE A 63 -3.06 3.50 9.13
C ILE A 63 -2.32 2.19 8.91
N PHE A 64 -1.21 2.27 8.21
CA PHE A 64 -0.40 1.12 7.84
C PHE A 64 0.87 1.04 8.68
N LEU A 65 1.44 -0.14 8.73
CA LEU A 65 2.70 -0.37 9.43
C LEU A 65 3.79 0.57 8.90
N LEU A 66 4.54 1.19 9.81
CA LEU A 66 5.60 2.16 9.53
C LEU A 66 5.13 3.50 8.93
N ASP A 67 3.84 3.77 8.91
CA ASP A 67 3.35 5.12 8.63
C ASP A 67 3.80 6.08 9.73
N GLU A 68 4.23 7.27 9.32
CA GLU A 68 4.47 8.38 10.23
C GLU A 68 3.30 9.35 10.14
N VAL A 69 2.60 9.56 11.26
CA VAL A 69 1.46 10.48 11.30
C VAL A 69 1.95 11.86 11.73
N LEU A 70 1.73 12.84 10.87
CA LEU A 70 2.20 14.21 11.07
C LEU A 70 1.05 15.13 11.43
N THR A 71 1.18 15.82 12.55
CA THR A 71 0.25 16.85 12.99
C THR A 71 0.95 18.20 13.04
N ASN A 72 0.20 19.30 12.90
CA ASN A 72 0.68 20.64 13.17
C ASN A 72 0.18 21.14 14.56
N LYS A 73 0.47 22.38 14.90
CA LYS A 73 0.11 22.94 16.21
C LYS A 73 -1.39 22.94 16.51
N LEU A 74 -2.23 22.97 15.47
CA LEU A 74 -3.68 23.06 15.60
C LEU A 74 -4.37 21.74 15.31
N SER A 75 -3.65 20.73 14.81
CA SER A 75 -4.24 19.47 14.41
C SER A 75 -4.03 18.38 15.45
N THR A 76 -5.03 17.51 15.56
CA THR A 76 -4.97 16.33 16.41
C THR A 76 -5.63 15.16 15.68
N ALA A 77 -5.15 13.98 15.94
CA ALA A 77 -5.75 12.76 15.45
C ALA A 77 -5.76 11.70 16.54
N THR A 78 -6.79 10.89 16.57
CA THR A 78 -6.83 9.70 17.43
C THR A 78 -6.79 8.48 16.54
N VAL A 79 -5.82 7.62 16.77
CA VAL A 79 -5.66 6.35 16.07
C VAL A 79 -6.11 5.23 16.98
N GLN A 80 -6.99 4.38 16.48
CA GLN A 80 -7.34 3.12 17.13
C GLN A 80 -6.60 1.99 16.42
N TYR A 81 -5.80 1.24 17.17
CA TYR A 81 -5.08 0.10 16.66
C TYR A 81 -5.94 -1.16 16.62
N ASN A 82 -5.46 -2.18 15.93
CA ASN A 82 -6.19 -3.46 15.77
C ASN A 82 -6.45 -4.18 17.08
N ASP A 83 -5.68 -3.90 18.13
CA ASP A 83 -5.88 -4.45 19.48
C ASP A 83 -6.85 -3.61 20.33
N ASN A 84 -7.55 -2.67 19.72
CA ASN A 84 -8.48 -1.71 20.33
C ASN A 84 -7.83 -0.64 21.23
N SER A 85 -6.53 -0.59 21.32
CA SER A 85 -5.84 0.53 21.98
C SER A 85 -5.97 1.81 21.15
N THR A 86 -5.97 2.97 21.81
CA THR A 86 -6.06 4.26 21.17
C THR A 86 -4.89 5.15 21.58
N VAL A 87 -4.42 5.95 20.63
CA VAL A 87 -3.36 6.94 20.84
C VAL A 87 -3.80 8.27 20.25
N ILE A 88 -3.66 9.33 21.04
CA ILE A 88 -3.92 10.70 20.57
C ILE A 88 -2.59 11.29 20.09
N ILE A 89 -2.58 11.73 18.84
CA ILE A 89 -1.41 12.34 18.22
C ILE A 89 -1.64 13.84 18.14
N LYS A 90 -0.76 14.59 18.76
CA LYS A 90 -0.78 16.06 18.75
C LYS A 90 0.65 16.58 18.84
N LYS A 91 0.86 17.76 18.34
CA LYS A 91 2.17 18.41 18.40
C LYS A 91 2.40 19.12 19.73
#